data_f5739399ff120178f3daad0d48bd9aae
#
_entry.id   f5739399ff120178f3daad0d48bd9aae
#
_cell.length_a   1.000
_cell.length_b   1.000
_cell.length_c   1.000
_cell.angle_alpha   90.00
_cell.angle_beta   90.00
_cell.angle_gamma   90.00
#
_symmetry.space_group_name_H-M   'P 1'
#
loop_
_entity.id
_entity.type
_entity.pdbx_description
1 polymer ?
#
loop_
_entity_poly.entity_id
_entity_poly.type
_entity_poly.pdbx_seq_one_letter_code
_entity_poly.pdbx_strand_id
1 'polypeptide(L)'
;MEKIILTGDRPTGRLHIGHYVGSLRRRVELHNSGEYDKIFIMIADAQALTDNFDNPEKIRQNIIEVALDYLSAGLDPAKSTLFVQSQIPELTELTFFYSNLVTVSRLQRNPTVKNEIKLRNFEASIPVGFFNYPISQAADITAFKATTVPVGEDQLPMIEQTREIVRKFNSIYDEVLVEPDVLLPENEACCRLPGTDGGQKMSKSLGNCIYLADTEADVKKKIMSMYTDPTHIQISDPGHVEGNTVFTYLDAFSKPGHFEEYLPEYANLQELKDHYTRGGLGDVKIKKFLNNIMQEELSPIRARRAEYEKDIPAVYEILRKGSETARETAAQTMAEVKRAMRINYFEDAELIKSQSQKYAEK
;
A
#
# COMPACT_ATOMS: atom_id res chain seq x y z
N MET A 1 -12.19 -3.60 -22.26
CA MET A 1 -12.35 -2.96 -20.96
C MET A 1 -11.03 -2.30 -20.61
N GLU A 2 -11.03 -1.06 -20.13
CA GLU A 2 -9.79 -0.39 -19.68
C GLU A 2 -9.15 -1.19 -18.55
N LYS A 3 -7.84 -1.31 -18.57
CA LYS A 3 -7.06 -1.91 -17.48
C LYS A 3 -6.69 -0.83 -16.48
N ILE A 4 -7.28 -0.87 -15.31
CA ILE A 4 -7.16 0.18 -14.29
C ILE A 4 -6.58 -0.41 -13.01
N ILE A 5 -5.51 0.18 -12.50
CA ILE A 5 -4.95 -0.13 -11.18
C ILE A 5 -5.45 0.89 -10.16
N LEU A 6 -5.85 0.40 -8.98
CA LEU A 6 -5.92 1.19 -7.76
C LEU A 6 -4.98 0.60 -6.71
N THR A 7 -4.20 1.46 -6.09
CA THR A 7 -3.33 1.12 -4.96
C THR A 7 -3.16 2.33 -4.06
N GLY A 8 -2.60 2.15 -2.87
CA GLY A 8 -2.36 3.27 -1.97
C GLY A 8 -1.84 2.84 -0.60
N ASP A 9 -1.48 3.83 0.21
CA ASP A 9 -1.04 3.64 1.60
C ASP A 9 -1.70 4.66 2.52
N ARG A 10 -1.83 4.27 3.79
CA ARG A 10 -2.31 5.17 4.84
C ARG A 10 -1.17 6.09 5.30
N PRO A 11 -1.39 7.42 5.42
CA PRO A 11 -0.37 8.38 5.84
C PRO A 11 -0.16 8.35 7.36
N THR A 12 0.25 7.21 7.90
CA THR A 12 0.52 7.01 9.32
C THR A 12 1.99 7.21 9.70
N GLY A 13 2.80 7.69 8.78
CA GLY A 13 4.24 7.97 8.89
C GLY A 13 4.95 7.72 7.56
N ARG A 14 6.24 8.07 7.50
CA ARG A 14 7.11 7.83 6.34
C ARG A 14 7.10 6.37 5.90
N LEU A 15 7.30 6.10 4.62
CA LEU A 15 7.44 4.75 4.11
C LEU A 15 8.85 4.19 4.41
N HIS A 16 8.91 2.92 4.72
CA HIS A 16 10.15 2.20 4.98
C HIS A 16 10.41 1.15 3.90
N ILE A 17 11.59 0.59 3.86
CA ILE A 17 11.99 -0.39 2.84
C ILE A 17 11.08 -1.62 2.76
N GLY A 18 10.39 -1.97 3.85
CA GLY A 18 9.36 -3.02 3.82
C GLY A 18 8.15 -2.65 2.94
N HIS A 19 7.72 -1.38 2.94
CA HIS A 19 6.70 -0.90 1.99
C HIS A 19 7.25 -0.86 0.56
N TYR A 20 8.52 -0.45 0.43
CA TYR A 20 9.18 -0.37 -0.87
C TYR A 20 9.23 -1.72 -1.56
N VAL A 21 9.79 -2.73 -0.91
CA VAL A 21 9.91 -4.09 -1.47
C VAL A 21 8.55 -4.78 -1.58
N GLY A 22 7.69 -4.60 -0.58
CA GLY A 22 6.39 -5.29 -0.53
C GLY A 22 5.37 -4.77 -1.54
N SER A 23 5.47 -3.50 -1.95
CA SER A 23 4.48 -2.93 -2.86
C SER A 23 4.96 -1.79 -3.75
N LEU A 24 5.73 -0.82 -3.22
CA LEU A 24 6.02 0.41 -3.96
C LEU A 24 6.92 0.16 -5.18
N ARG A 25 7.92 -0.70 -5.07
CA ARG A 25 8.78 -1.10 -6.19
C ARG A 25 7.95 -1.72 -7.32
N ARG A 26 7.02 -2.61 -6.99
CA ARG A 26 6.10 -3.21 -7.98
C ARG A 26 5.18 -2.18 -8.61
N ARG A 27 4.70 -1.20 -7.86
CA ARG A 27 3.91 -0.08 -8.42
C ARG A 27 4.71 0.71 -9.46
N VAL A 28 5.98 0.98 -9.19
CA VAL A 28 6.89 1.67 -10.14
C VAL A 28 7.12 0.83 -11.40
N GLU A 29 7.28 -0.48 -11.26
CA GLU A 29 7.40 -1.41 -12.39
C GLU A 29 6.13 -1.40 -13.24
N LEU A 30 4.96 -1.57 -12.64
CA LEU A 30 3.65 -1.53 -13.32
C LEU A 30 3.41 -0.18 -13.99
N HIS A 31 3.75 0.92 -13.32
CA HIS A 31 3.70 2.26 -13.86
C HIS A 31 4.55 2.44 -15.14
N ASN A 32 5.69 1.79 -15.20
CA ASN A 32 6.60 1.87 -16.33
C ASN A 32 6.34 0.80 -17.42
N SER A 33 5.54 -0.24 -17.12
CA SER A 33 5.27 -1.33 -18.06
C SER A 33 4.46 -0.89 -19.30
N GLY A 34 3.61 0.13 -19.16
CA GLY A 34 2.67 0.55 -20.18
C GLY A 34 1.50 -0.42 -20.41
N GLU A 35 1.31 -1.41 -19.53
CA GLU A 35 0.25 -2.42 -19.66
C GLU A 35 -1.12 -1.96 -19.17
N TYR A 36 -1.17 -0.86 -18.42
CA TYR A 36 -2.36 -0.31 -17.79
C TYR A 36 -2.71 1.05 -18.37
N ASP A 37 -4.00 1.24 -18.65
CA ASP A 37 -4.52 2.48 -19.24
C ASP A 37 -4.56 3.61 -18.18
N LYS A 38 -4.84 3.27 -16.91
CA LYS A 38 -4.92 4.21 -15.80
C LYS A 38 -4.33 3.60 -14.53
N ILE A 39 -3.62 4.40 -13.77
CA ILE A 39 -3.06 4.02 -12.47
C ILE A 39 -3.42 5.10 -11.46
N PHE A 40 -4.26 4.74 -10.49
CA PHE A 40 -4.66 5.56 -9.37
C PHE A 40 -3.87 5.17 -8.12
N ILE A 41 -3.22 6.15 -7.48
CA ILE A 41 -2.38 5.95 -6.31
C ILE A 41 -2.90 6.83 -5.19
N MET A 42 -3.54 6.22 -4.22
CA MET A 42 -4.26 6.88 -3.14
C MET A 42 -3.38 7.10 -1.91
N ILE A 43 -3.44 8.29 -1.34
CA ILE A 43 -3.06 8.54 0.05
C ILE A 43 -4.34 8.44 0.88
N ALA A 44 -4.48 7.33 1.60
CA ALA A 44 -5.72 6.93 2.29
C ALA A 44 -5.84 7.57 3.67
N ASP A 45 -6.04 8.88 3.72
CA ASP A 45 -6.10 9.67 4.95
C ASP A 45 -7.39 9.43 5.75
N ALA A 46 -8.53 9.36 5.10
CA ALA A 46 -9.80 9.04 5.77
C ALA A 46 -9.78 7.63 6.35
N GLN A 47 -9.20 6.66 5.63
CA GLN A 47 -8.98 5.30 6.13
C GLN A 47 -8.02 5.28 7.33
N ALA A 48 -6.98 6.14 7.34
CA ALA A 48 -6.05 6.24 8.45
C ALA A 48 -6.70 6.77 9.74
N LEU A 49 -7.73 7.59 9.63
CA LEU A 49 -8.49 8.10 10.79
C LEU A 49 -9.29 7.02 11.51
N THR A 50 -9.58 5.88 10.90
CA THR A 50 -10.36 4.81 11.55
C THR A 50 -9.69 4.26 12.81
N ASP A 51 -8.39 4.38 12.92
CA ASP A 51 -7.57 3.94 14.07
C ASP A 51 -6.58 5.02 14.58
N ASN A 52 -6.73 6.26 14.11
CA ASN A 52 -5.96 7.43 14.56
C ASN A 52 -6.88 8.67 14.67
N PHE A 53 -8.16 8.48 15.00
CA PHE A 53 -9.14 9.56 15.08
C PHE A 53 -8.82 10.59 16.19
N ASP A 54 -8.10 10.16 17.20
CA ASP A 54 -7.65 10.97 18.34
C ASP A 54 -6.36 11.76 18.05
N ASN A 55 -5.70 11.50 16.91
CA ASN A 55 -4.48 12.19 16.50
C ASN A 55 -4.51 12.59 15.00
N PRO A 56 -5.43 13.48 14.58
CA PRO A 56 -5.55 13.87 13.18
C PRO A 56 -4.32 14.65 12.67
N GLU A 57 -3.59 15.32 13.55
CA GLU A 57 -2.37 16.03 13.18
C GLU A 57 -1.28 15.08 12.68
N LYS A 58 -1.18 13.89 13.24
CA LYS A 58 -0.29 12.83 12.74
C LYS A 58 -0.58 12.51 11.27
N ILE A 59 -1.86 12.37 10.91
CA ILE A 59 -2.28 12.08 9.54
C ILE A 59 -1.94 13.26 8.63
N ARG A 60 -2.33 14.46 9.06
CA ARG A 60 -2.08 15.71 8.33
C ARG A 60 -0.62 15.91 7.96
N GLN A 61 0.29 15.71 8.92
CA GLN A 61 1.73 15.86 8.71
C GLN A 61 2.33 14.79 7.79
N ASN A 62 1.72 13.62 7.72
CA ASN A 62 2.25 12.52 6.94
C ASN A 62 1.71 12.42 5.50
N ILE A 63 0.75 13.24 5.10
CA ILE A 63 0.30 13.29 3.70
C ILE A 63 1.47 13.67 2.78
N ILE A 64 2.18 14.74 3.11
CA ILE A 64 3.30 15.21 2.31
C ILE A 64 4.49 14.22 2.37
N GLU A 65 4.73 13.58 3.51
CA GLU A 65 5.79 12.59 3.64
C GLU A 65 5.57 11.39 2.72
N VAL A 66 4.33 10.87 2.66
CA VAL A 66 3.97 9.75 1.76
C VAL A 66 4.01 10.19 0.29
N ALA A 67 3.57 11.40 -0.03
CA ALA A 67 3.66 11.93 -1.39
C ALA A 67 5.13 12.04 -1.86
N LEU A 68 6.01 12.56 -1.01
CA LEU A 68 7.44 12.62 -1.27
C LEU A 68 8.05 11.22 -1.47
N ASP A 69 7.67 10.25 -0.64
CA ASP A 69 8.13 8.87 -0.78
C ASP A 69 7.67 8.23 -2.11
N TYR A 70 6.43 8.49 -2.54
CA TYR A 70 5.92 8.03 -3.83
C TYR A 70 6.70 8.60 -5.01
N LEU A 71 6.83 9.92 -5.05
CA LEU A 71 7.52 10.62 -6.12
C LEU A 71 9.02 10.26 -6.16
N SER A 72 9.65 10.17 -4.98
CA SER A 72 11.06 9.80 -4.88
C SER A 72 11.34 8.35 -5.26
N ALA A 73 10.41 7.44 -5.01
CA ALA A 73 10.52 6.05 -5.48
C ALA A 73 10.45 5.92 -7.01
N GLY A 74 9.92 6.93 -7.71
CA GLY A 74 9.89 6.98 -9.17
C GLY A 74 8.49 6.92 -9.80
N LEU A 75 7.44 7.16 -9.00
CA LEU A 75 6.09 7.35 -9.55
C LEU A 75 5.98 8.73 -10.20
N ASP A 76 5.76 8.77 -11.50
CA ASP A 76 5.66 9.99 -12.31
C ASP A 76 4.20 10.48 -12.33
N PRO A 77 3.89 11.68 -11.83
CA PRO A 77 2.54 12.23 -11.84
C PRO A 77 1.97 12.51 -13.24
N ALA A 78 2.80 12.48 -14.29
CA ALA A 78 2.35 12.56 -15.66
C ALA A 78 1.72 11.24 -16.19
N LYS A 79 2.04 10.11 -15.55
CA LYS A 79 1.59 8.77 -15.93
C LYS A 79 0.63 8.13 -14.92
N SER A 80 0.65 8.59 -13.67
CA SER A 80 -0.19 8.06 -12.60
C SER A 80 -0.91 9.19 -11.88
N THR A 81 -2.14 8.95 -11.46
CA THR A 81 -2.95 9.90 -10.71
C THR A 81 -2.70 9.70 -9.21
N LEU A 82 -1.91 10.59 -8.60
CA LEU A 82 -1.67 10.61 -7.16
C LEU A 82 -2.73 11.50 -6.49
N PHE A 83 -3.48 10.97 -5.55
CA PHE A 83 -4.60 11.71 -4.94
C PHE A 83 -4.78 11.41 -3.45
N VAL A 84 -5.52 12.29 -2.77
CA VAL A 84 -5.86 12.18 -1.35
C VAL A 84 -7.31 11.71 -1.22
N GLN A 85 -7.54 10.63 -0.49
CA GLN A 85 -8.83 9.94 -0.36
C GLN A 85 -9.95 10.88 0.09
N SER A 86 -9.72 11.70 1.10
CA SER A 86 -10.74 12.63 1.65
C SER A 86 -11.18 13.72 0.68
N GLN A 87 -10.45 13.92 -0.42
CA GLN A 87 -10.84 14.89 -1.45
C GLN A 87 -11.87 14.33 -2.44
N ILE A 88 -12.27 13.06 -2.28
CA ILE A 88 -13.22 12.35 -3.14
C ILE A 88 -14.47 11.99 -2.31
N PRO A 89 -15.43 12.90 -2.13
CA PRO A 89 -16.62 12.65 -1.31
C PRO A 89 -17.47 11.49 -1.81
N GLU A 90 -17.42 11.19 -3.09
CA GLU A 90 -18.11 10.08 -3.75
C GLU A 90 -17.76 8.71 -3.11
N LEU A 91 -16.55 8.55 -2.57
CA LEU A 91 -16.13 7.33 -1.87
C LEU A 91 -16.92 7.11 -0.57
N THR A 92 -17.19 8.20 0.15
CA THR A 92 -17.99 8.15 1.38
C THR A 92 -19.46 7.85 1.07
N GLU A 93 -20.01 8.46 0.03
CA GLU A 93 -21.38 8.21 -0.40
C GLU A 93 -21.54 6.74 -0.87
N LEU A 94 -20.60 6.23 -1.64
CA LEU A 94 -20.61 4.84 -2.10
C LEU A 94 -20.48 3.85 -0.94
N THR A 95 -19.64 4.16 0.05
CA THR A 95 -19.52 3.40 1.30
C THR A 95 -20.87 3.28 2.01
N PHE A 96 -21.64 4.37 2.07
CA PHE A 96 -22.97 4.36 2.66
C PHE A 96 -23.94 3.45 1.89
N PHE A 97 -23.94 3.50 0.56
CA PHE A 97 -24.77 2.61 -0.26
C PHE A 97 -24.40 1.15 -0.07
N TYR A 98 -23.10 0.82 -0.06
CA TYR A 98 -22.62 -0.53 0.17
C TYR A 98 -22.90 -1.06 1.57
N SER A 99 -23.02 -0.18 2.57
CA SER A 99 -23.39 -0.58 3.93
C SER A 99 -24.78 -1.23 3.99
N ASN A 100 -25.66 -0.97 3.01
CA ASN A 100 -26.95 -1.64 2.88
C ASN A 100 -26.85 -3.06 2.28
N LEU A 101 -25.72 -3.38 1.68
CA LEU A 101 -25.50 -4.67 1.01
C LEU A 101 -24.72 -5.68 1.88
N VAL A 102 -24.07 -5.22 2.97
CA VAL A 102 -23.22 -6.03 3.84
C VAL A 102 -23.84 -6.16 5.21
N THR A 103 -23.84 -7.36 5.77
CA THR A 103 -24.34 -7.60 7.13
C THR A 103 -23.23 -7.48 8.17
N VAL A 104 -23.57 -7.10 9.41
CA VAL A 104 -22.66 -7.09 10.55
C VAL A 104 -21.97 -8.46 10.72
N SER A 105 -22.74 -9.56 10.60
CA SER A 105 -22.20 -10.91 10.71
C SER A 105 -21.17 -11.23 9.63
N ARG A 106 -21.29 -10.64 8.43
CA ARG A 106 -20.30 -10.83 7.36
C ARG A 106 -18.99 -10.13 7.69
N LEU A 107 -19.05 -8.90 8.19
CA LEU A 107 -17.88 -8.15 8.65
C LEU A 107 -17.16 -8.87 9.80
N GLN A 108 -17.92 -9.34 10.80
CA GLN A 108 -17.38 -10.10 11.92
C GLN A 108 -16.65 -11.39 11.52
N ARG A 109 -17.01 -12.01 10.39
CA ARG A 109 -16.36 -13.22 9.88
C ARG A 109 -15.15 -12.96 9.01
N ASN A 110 -14.89 -11.71 8.62
CA ASN A 110 -13.70 -11.40 7.82
C ASN A 110 -12.42 -11.67 8.64
N PRO A 111 -11.50 -12.55 8.17
CA PRO A 111 -10.31 -12.95 8.93
C PRO A 111 -9.38 -11.77 9.27
N THR A 112 -9.21 -10.84 8.33
CA THR A 112 -8.34 -9.66 8.52
C THR A 112 -8.90 -8.75 9.59
N VAL A 113 -10.21 -8.47 9.57
CA VAL A 113 -10.90 -7.66 10.60
C VAL A 113 -10.75 -8.31 11.97
N LYS A 114 -10.97 -9.63 12.07
CA LYS A 114 -10.80 -10.38 13.33
C LYS A 114 -9.39 -10.23 13.92
N ASN A 115 -8.38 -10.41 13.08
CA ASN A 115 -6.99 -10.32 13.52
C ASN A 115 -6.64 -8.91 13.97
N GLU A 116 -7.09 -7.89 13.23
CA GLU A 116 -6.81 -6.49 13.59
C GLU A 116 -7.53 -6.04 14.86
N ILE A 117 -8.78 -6.49 15.11
CA ILE A 117 -9.50 -6.24 16.37
C ILE A 117 -8.69 -6.74 17.55
N LYS A 118 -8.13 -7.95 17.47
CA LYS A 118 -7.28 -8.53 18.52
C LYS A 118 -5.99 -7.74 18.71
N LEU A 119 -5.29 -7.46 17.62
CA LEU A 119 -4.00 -6.73 17.65
C LEU A 119 -4.13 -5.33 18.24
N ARG A 120 -5.30 -4.70 18.13
CA ARG A 120 -5.57 -3.34 18.62
C ARG A 120 -6.27 -3.29 19.95
N ASN A 121 -6.57 -4.44 20.57
CA ASN A 121 -7.33 -4.55 21.80
C ASN A 121 -8.72 -3.87 21.73
N PHE A 122 -9.38 -3.91 20.57
CA PHE A 122 -10.72 -3.35 20.36
C PHE A 122 -11.85 -4.31 20.76
N GLU A 123 -11.56 -5.47 21.32
CA GLU A 123 -12.55 -6.53 21.62
C GLU A 123 -13.72 -6.04 22.48
N ALA A 124 -13.48 -5.14 23.42
CA ALA A 124 -14.51 -4.59 24.31
C ALA A 124 -15.29 -3.41 23.69
N SER A 125 -14.70 -2.69 22.73
CA SER A 125 -15.31 -1.49 22.14
C SER A 125 -14.75 -1.24 20.76
N ILE A 126 -15.43 -1.73 19.74
CA ILE A 126 -15.02 -1.58 18.34
C ILE A 126 -15.58 -0.29 17.77
N PRO A 127 -14.74 0.69 17.35
CA PRO A 127 -15.24 1.87 16.65
C PRO A 127 -15.95 1.48 15.35
N VAL A 128 -17.11 2.07 15.07
CA VAL A 128 -17.88 1.75 13.86
C VAL A 128 -17.08 2.04 12.59
N GLY A 129 -16.35 3.13 12.55
CA GLY A 129 -15.49 3.46 11.40
C GLY A 129 -14.43 2.39 11.15
N PHE A 130 -13.79 1.90 12.23
CA PHE A 130 -12.86 0.77 12.13
C PHE A 130 -13.55 -0.51 11.67
N PHE A 131 -14.71 -0.83 12.22
CA PHE A 131 -15.46 -2.03 11.86
C PHE A 131 -15.94 -2.01 10.40
N ASN A 132 -16.20 -0.82 9.87
CA ASN A 132 -16.78 -0.60 8.54
C ASN A 132 -15.73 -0.43 7.42
N TYR A 133 -14.43 -0.36 7.73
CA TYR A 133 -13.40 -0.08 6.75
C TYR A 133 -13.35 -1.05 5.55
N PRO A 134 -13.74 -2.34 5.65
CA PRO A 134 -13.77 -3.22 4.49
C PRO A 134 -14.77 -2.78 3.42
N ILE A 135 -15.87 -2.13 3.85
CA ILE A 135 -16.87 -1.55 2.93
C ILE A 135 -16.32 -0.29 2.28
N SER A 136 -15.64 0.55 3.06
CA SER A 136 -14.96 1.74 2.54
C SER A 136 -13.86 1.37 1.53
N GLN A 137 -13.08 0.34 1.81
CA GLN A 137 -12.06 -0.15 0.86
C GLN A 137 -12.69 -0.68 -0.44
N ALA A 138 -13.85 -1.34 -0.37
CA ALA A 138 -14.59 -1.74 -1.56
C ALA A 138 -15.06 -0.52 -2.37
N ALA A 139 -15.50 0.55 -1.71
CA ALA A 139 -15.87 1.80 -2.37
C ALA A 139 -14.65 2.46 -3.05
N ASP A 140 -13.50 2.49 -2.37
CA ASP A 140 -12.25 3.00 -2.96
C ASP A 140 -11.91 2.28 -4.27
N ILE A 141 -12.01 0.95 -4.29
CA ILE A 141 -11.67 0.13 -5.47
C ILE A 141 -12.66 0.34 -6.61
N THR A 142 -13.94 0.27 -6.30
CA THR A 142 -15.00 0.22 -7.32
C THR A 142 -15.38 1.59 -7.88
N ALA A 143 -15.15 2.68 -7.16
CA ALA A 143 -15.37 4.04 -7.65
C ALA A 143 -14.53 4.36 -8.90
N PHE A 144 -13.37 3.75 -9.03
CA PHE A 144 -12.48 3.89 -10.19
C PHE A 144 -12.65 2.75 -11.21
N LYS A 145 -13.58 1.81 -10.97
CA LYS A 145 -13.72 0.58 -11.78
C LYS A 145 -12.38 -0.16 -11.92
N ALA A 146 -11.60 -0.20 -10.84
CA ALA A 146 -10.29 -0.83 -10.85
C ALA A 146 -10.41 -2.30 -11.23
N THR A 147 -9.69 -2.68 -12.28
CA THR A 147 -9.63 -4.08 -12.76
C THR A 147 -8.56 -4.89 -12.03
N THR A 148 -7.57 -4.20 -11.46
CA THR A 148 -6.43 -4.85 -10.81
C THR A 148 -6.03 -4.10 -9.54
N VAL A 149 -5.84 -4.84 -8.45
CA VAL A 149 -5.39 -4.29 -7.17
C VAL A 149 -4.15 -5.03 -6.70
N PRO A 150 -2.97 -4.40 -6.75
CA PRO A 150 -1.74 -4.95 -6.18
C PRO A 150 -1.83 -4.98 -4.65
N VAL A 151 -1.80 -6.17 -4.06
CA VAL A 151 -1.93 -6.37 -2.60
C VAL A 151 -1.08 -7.53 -2.10
N GLY A 152 -0.77 -7.53 -0.80
CA GLY A 152 -0.25 -8.69 -0.12
C GLY A 152 -1.36 -9.72 0.19
N GLU A 153 -0.97 -10.94 0.53
CA GLU A 153 -1.89 -12.06 0.83
C GLU A 153 -2.87 -11.73 1.97
N ASP A 154 -2.45 -10.93 2.94
CA ASP A 154 -3.28 -10.49 4.07
C ASP A 154 -4.50 -9.65 3.63
N GLN A 155 -4.50 -9.12 2.41
CA GLN A 155 -5.59 -8.33 1.84
C GLN A 155 -6.56 -9.17 0.97
N LEU A 156 -6.27 -10.43 0.70
CA LEU A 156 -7.16 -11.31 -0.08
C LEU A 156 -8.60 -11.34 0.45
N PRO A 157 -8.85 -11.43 1.78
CA PRO A 157 -10.21 -11.40 2.31
C PRO A 157 -10.95 -10.07 2.05
N MET A 158 -10.23 -8.96 1.88
CA MET A 158 -10.81 -7.67 1.54
C MET A 158 -11.23 -7.60 0.08
N ILE A 159 -10.39 -8.11 -0.82
CA ILE A 159 -10.73 -8.16 -2.25
C ILE A 159 -11.90 -9.12 -2.49
N GLU A 160 -11.95 -10.26 -1.80
CA GLU A 160 -13.10 -11.15 -1.93
C GLU A 160 -14.39 -10.50 -1.41
N GLN A 161 -14.31 -9.75 -0.31
CA GLN A 161 -15.46 -8.98 0.15
C GLN A 161 -15.89 -7.89 -0.84
N THR A 162 -14.94 -7.24 -1.51
CA THR A 162 -15.22 -6.29 -2.59
C THR A 162 -15.98 -6.96 -3.74
N ARG A 163 -15.51 -8.14 -4.18
CA ARG A 163 -16.20 -8.93 -5.23
C ARG A 163 -17.62 -9.33 -4.81
N GLU A 164 -17.80 -9.75 -3.56
CA GLU A 164 -19.15 -10.04 -3.03
C GLU A 164 -20.09 -8.83 -3.11
N ILE A 165 -19.60 -7.64 -2.78
CA ILE A 165 -20.35 -6.38 -2.88
C ILE A 165 -20.70 -6.08 -4.34
N VAL A 166 -19.73 -6.18 -5.25
CA VAL A 166 -19.93 -5.96 -6.69
C VAL A 166 -21.00 -6.89 -7.24
N ARG A 167 -20.87 -8.21 -7.01
CA ARG A 167 -21.85 -9.21 -7.47
C ARG A 167 -23.24 -8.92 -6.92
N LYS A 168 -23.33 -8.58 -5.64
CA LYS A 168 -24.61 -8.28 -5.00
C LYS A 168 -25.24 -7.00 -5.56
N PHE A 169 -24.44 -5.95 -5.73
CA PHE A 169 -24.90 -4.70 -6.32
C PHE A 169 -25.44 -4.94 -7.74
N ASN A 170 -24.62 -5.56 -8.60
CA ASN A 170 -24.98 -5.79 -10.01
C ASN A 170 -26.20 -6.73 -10.15
N SER A 171 -26.40 -7.66 -9.22
CA SER A 171 -27.56 -8.56 -9.24
C SER A 171 -28.88 -7.91 -8.77
N ILE A 172 -28.83 -6.89 -7.92
CA ILE A 172 -30.01 -6.21 -7.36
C ILE A 172 -30.42 -5.02 -8.23
N TYR A 173 -29.44 -4.29 -8.75
CA TYR A 173 -29.63 -3.07 -9.53
C TYR A 173 -29.31 -3.33 -11.00
N ASP A 174 -28.27 -2.67 -11.54
CA ASP A 174 -27.81 -2.88 -12.90
C ASP A 174 -26.32 -3.25 -12.91
N GLU A 175 -25.82 -3.83 -13.99
CA GLU A 175 -24.41 -4.20 -14.14
C GLU A 175 -23.54 -2.97 -14.39
N VAL A 176 -23.09 -2.33 -13.31
CA VAL A 176 -22.32 -1.08 -13.30
C VAL A 176 -20.90 -1.27 -12.79
N LEU A 177 -20.74 -2.08 -11.73
CA LEU A 177 -19.47 -2.24 -11.02
C LEU A 177 -18.63 -3.37 -11.61
N VAL A 178 -17.31 -3.23 -11.50
CA VAL A 178 -16.31 -4.18 -12.02
C VAL A 178 -15.70 -4.96 -10.85
N GLU A 179 -15.60 -6.29 -11.00
CA GLU A 179 -14.88 -7.12 -10.04
C GLU A 179 -13.37 -6.93 -10.23
N PRO A 180 -12.62 -6.60 -9.17
CA PRO A 180 -11.18 -6.46 -9.26
C PRO A 180 -10.46 -7.80 -9.24
N ASP A 181 -9.37 -7.92 -10.01
CA ASP A 181 -8.40 -8.99 -9.88
C ASP A 181 -7.29 -8.61 -8.91
N VAL A 182 -6.72 -9.63 -8.27
CA VAL A 182 -5.59 -9.48 -7.35
C VAL A 182 -4.29 -9.63 -8.13
N LEU A 183 -3.33 -8.74 -7.84
CA LEU A 183 -1.95 -8.92 -8.26
C LEU A 183 -1.08 -9.11 -7.01
N LEU A 184 -0.63 -10.34 -6.79
CA LEU A 184 0.27 -10.67 -5.69
C LEU A 184 1.74 -10.36 -6.03
N PRO A 185 2.61 -10.12 -5.04
CA PRO A 185 4.04 -10.03 -5.24
C PRO A 185 4.62 -11.32 -5.83
N GLU A 186 5.59 -11.20 -6.73
CA GLU A 186 6.20 -12.34 -7.42
C GLU A 186 7.14 -13.16 -6.52
N ASN A 187 7.60 -12.60 -5.40
CA ASN A 187 8.59 -13.22 -4.52
C ASN A 187 8.14 -13.14 -3.05
N GLU A 188 8.04 -14.30 -2.40
CA GLU A 188 7.69 -14.42 -0.97
C GLU A 188 8.70 -13.71 -0.05
N ALA A 189 10.00 -13.70 -0.40
CA ALA A 189 11.03 -12.98 0.35
C ALA A 189 10.78 -11.47 0.42
N CYS A 190 10.06 -10.91 -0.56
CA CYS A 190 9.65 -9.52 -0.59
C CYS A 190 8.42 -9.21 0.29
N CYS A 191 7.67 -10.24 0.73
CA CYS A 191 6.39 -10.03 1.40
C CYS A 191 6.51 -9.55 2.85
N ARG A 192 7.58 -9.88 3.57
CA ARG A 192 7.74 -9.54 5.00
C ARG A 192 9.21 -9.40 5.41
N LEU A 193 9.80 -8.23 5.19
CA LEU A 193 11.09 -7.95 5.81
C LEU A 193 10.94 -7.82 7.33
N PRO A 194 11.78 -8.51 8.12
CA PRO A 194 11.85 -8.31 9.56
C PRO A 194 12.37 -6.91 9.88
N GLY A 195 12.11 -6.41 11.09
CA GLY A 195 12.75 -5.22 11.60
C GLY A 195 14.26 -5.43 11.78
N THR A 196 15.01 -4.35 11.92
CA THR A 196 16.47 -4.41 12.14
C THR A 196 16.86 -5.14 13.42
N ASP A 197 15.90 -5.32 14.34
CA ASP A 197 16.02 -6.07 15.59
C ASP A 197 15.89 -7.59 15.44
N GLY A 198 15.54 -8.09 14.27
CA GLY A 198 15.41 -9.52 13.96
C GLY A 198 14.16 -10.20 14.54
N GLY A 199 13.34 -9.49 15.32
CA GLY A 199 12.27 -10.13 16.07
C GLY A 199 10.93 -10.20 15.34
N GLN A 200 10.45 -9.10 14.82
CA GLN A 200 9.11 -8.97 14.25
C GLN A 200 9.11 -8.18 12.95
N LYS A 201 7.95 -8.17 12.31
CA LYS A 201 7.71 -7.31 11.14
C LYS A 201 8.20 -5.89 11.43
N MET A 202 8.85 -5.31 10.44
CA MET A 202 9.23 -3.90 10.46
C MET A 202 8.04 -3.02 10.82
N SER A 203 8.20 -2.20 11.87
CA SER A 203 7.13 -1.36 12.41
C SER A 203 7.65 -0.01 12.87
N LYS A 204 6.95 1.05 12.47
CA LYS A 204 7.28 2.43 12.87
C LYS A 204 7.25 2.62 14.39
N SER A 205 6.30 1.98 15.07
CA SER A 205 6.14 2.08 16.53
C SER A 205 7.26 1.40 17.31
N LEU A 206 7.94 0.41 16.72
CA LEU A 206 9.06 -0.29 17.33
C LEU A 206 10.41 0.39 17.03
N GLY A 207 10.46 1.37 16.13
CA GLY A 207 11.70 2.04 15.76
C GLY A 207 12.72 1.16 15.02
N ASN A 208 12.30 -0.02 14.54
CA ASN A 208 13.12 -1.02 13.87
C ASN A 208 13.09 -0.93 12.33
N CYS A 209 12.80 0.27 11.79
CA CYS A 209 12.65 0.52 10.37
C CYS A 209 13.87 1.20 9.75
N ILE A 210 14.19 0.84 8.49
CA ILE A 210 14.96 1.68 7.58
C ILE A 210 13.97 2.42 6.69
N TYR A 211 13.94 3.75 6.76
CA TYR A 211 13.05 4.59 5.95
C TYR A 211 13.68 4.91 4.59
N LEU A 212 12.84 5.16 3.58
CA LEU A 212 13.32 5.61 2.26
C LEU A 212 14.04 6.96 2.35
N ALA A 213 13.63 7.80 3.30
CA ALA A 213 14.19 9.11 3.57
C ALA A 213 15.37 9.12 4.54
N ASP A 214 15.83 7.96 5.03
CA ASP A 214 17.00 7.88 5.92
C ASP A 214 18.26 8.37 5.22
N THR A 215 19.10 9.12 5.94
CA THR A 215 20.41 9.51 5.43
C THR A 215 21.32 8.31 5.22
N GLU A 216 22.37 8.47 4.41
CA GLU A 216 23.39 7.43 4.24
C GLU A 216 23.97 6.95 5.57
N ALA A 217 24.24 7.88 6.48
CA ALA A 217 24.77 7.61 7.81
C ALA A 217 23.76 6.82 8.68
N ASP A 218 22.47 7.18 8.62
CA ASP A 218 21.41 6.48 9.38
C ASP A 218 21.22 5.05 8.86
N VAL A 219 21.17 4.86 7.54
CA VAL A 219 21.07 3.53 6.92
C VAL A 219 22.24 2.68 7.36
N LYS A 220 23.48 3.19 7.26
CA LYS A 220 24.69 2.48 7.69
C LYS A 220 24.65 2.11 9.17
N LYS A 221 24.26 3.06 10.04
CA LYS A 221 24.12 2.81 11.49
C LYS A 221 23.11 1.71 11.77
N LYS A 222 21.93 1.75 11.14
CA LYS A 222 20.88 0.75 11.30
C LYS A 222 21.34 -0.63 10.82
N ILE A 223 22.00 -0.72 9.67
CA ILE A 223 22.51 -1.99 9.15
C ILE A 223 23.61 -2.56 10.04
N MET A 224 24.57 -1.75 10.48
CA MET A 224 25.64 -2.22 11.34
C MET A 224 25.15 -2.70 12.71
N SER A 225 23.97 -2.20 13.17
CA SER A 225 23.30 -2.64 14.41
C SER A 225 22.27 -3.76 14.20
N MET A 226 22.08 -4.25 12.96
CA MET A 226 21.12 -5.34 12.69
C MET A 226 21.42 -6.58 13.50
N TYR A 227 20.33 -7.24 13.90
CA TYR A 227 20.41 -8.56 14.49
C TYR A 227 20.99 -9.59 13.52
N THR A 228 21.88 -10.41 14.02
CA THR A 228 22.49 -11.55 13.33
C THR A 228 22.30 -12.82 14.16
N ASP A 229 23.15 -13.80 14.01
CA ASP A 229 23.12 -15.02 14.82
C ASP A 229 23.79 -14.79 16.19
N PRO A 230 23.10 -14.91 17.33
CA PRO A 230 23.67 -14.71 18.64
C PRO A 230 24.66 -15.80 19.06
N THR A 231 24.69 -16.93 18.36
CA THR A 231 25.64 -18.03 18.59
C THR A 231 26.95 -17.88 17.81
N HIS A 232 26.97 -17.01 16.79
CA HIS A 232 28.16 -16.69 15.99
C HIS A 232 29.02 -15.62 16.68
N ILE A 233 29.75 -16.03 17.75
CA ILE A 233 30.53 -15.10 18.59
C ILE A 233 31.91 -14.87 18.00
N GLN A 234 32.57 -15.93 17.54
CA GLN A 234 33.88 -15.90 16.89
C GLN A 234 33.70 -16.01 15.38
N ILE A 235 34.61 -15.40 14.60
CA ILE A 235 34.57 -15.52 13.13
C ILE A 235 34.67 -17.00 12.69
N SER A 236 35.37 -17.83 13.44
CA SER A 236 35.52 -19.26 13.19
C SER A 236 34.28 -20.09 13.46
N ASP A 237 33.33 -19.54 14.22
CA ASP A 237 32.13 -20.31 14.59
C ASP A 237 31.22 -20.51 13.37
N PRO A 238 30.58 -21.68 13.25
CA PRO A 238 29.51 -21.86 12.30
C PRO A 238 28.35 -20.88 12.58
N GLY A 239 27.83 -20.23 11.54
CA GLY A 239 26.72 -19.31 11.67
C GLY A 239 25.40 -19.89 11.14
N HIS A 240 24.29 -19.35 11.60
CA HIS A 240 22.93 -19.69 11.11
C HIS A 240 22.40 -18.60 10.19
N VAL A 241 21.98 -19.00 9.00
CA VAL A 241 21.36 -18.11 7.99
C VAL A 241 19.88 -17.91 8.29
N GLU A 242 19.19 -18.97 8.73
CA GLU A 242 17.79 -18.92 9.09
C GLU A 242 17.57 -17.98 10.30
N GLY A 243 16.62 -17.05 10.19
CA GLY A 243 16.38 -16.04 11.22
C GLY A 243 17.42 -14.91 11.30
N ASN A 244 18.46 -14.95 10.46
CA ASN A 244 19.45 -13.88 10.38
C ASN A 244 18.93 -12.75 9.48
N THR A 245 18.66 -11.60 10.10
CA THR A 245 18.07 -10.44 9.43
C THR A 245 18.89 -9.97 8.23
N VAL A 246 20.21 -9.99 8.33
CA VAL A 246 21.09 -9.51 7.23
C VAL A 246 20.91 -10.39 5.99
N PHE A 247 20.85 -11.71 6.14
CA PHE A 247 20.63 -12.61 5.01
C PHE A 247 19.23 -12.48 4.42
N THR A 248 18.19 -12.24 5.24
CA THR A 248 16.84 -11.97 4.74
C THR A 248 16.81 -10.72 3.85
N TYR A 249 17.55 -9.68 4.22
CA TYR A 249 17.67 -8.47 3.40
C TYR A 249 18.52 -8.72 2.14
N LEU A 250 19.58 -9.51 2.23
CA LEU A 250 20.37 -9.91 1.06
C LEU A 250 19.52 -10.72 0.06
N ASP A 251 18.64 -11.62 0.53
CA ASP A 251 17.70 -12.34 -0.32
C ASP A 251 16.75 -11.41 -1.08
N ALA A 252 16.34 -10.30 -0.47
CA ALA A 252 15.41 -9.34 -1.06
C ALA A 252 16.08 -8.34 -2.02
N PHE A 253 17.35 -7.99 -1.82
CA PHE A 253 18.00 -6.89 -2.50
C PHE A 253 19.24 -7.27 -3.33
N SER A 254 19.92 -8.39 -3.05
CA SER A 254 21.13 -8.72 -3.77
C SER A 254 20.86 -9.15 -5.22
N LYS A 255 21.75 -8.75 -6.10
CA LYS A 255 21.77 -9.08 -7.53
C LYS A 255 23.16 -9.63 -7.89
N PRO A 256 23.31 -10.40 -8.98
CA PRO A 256 24.63 -10.92 -9.38
C PRO A 256 25.72 -9.85 -9.49
N GLY A 257 25.42 -8.69 -10.09
CA GLY A 257 26.37 -7.58 -10.24
C GLY A 257 26.90 -7.02 -8.92
N HIS A 258 26.13 -7.12 -7.82
CA HIS A 258 26.62 -6.66 -6.51
C HIS A 258 27.78 -7.51 -5.98
N PHE A 259 27.83 -8.80 -6.33
CA PHE A 259 28.95 -9.67 -5.97
C PHE A 259 30.21 -9.28 -6.74
N GLU A 260 30.10 -9.06 -8.05
CA GLU A 260 31.20 -8.64 -8.89
C GLU A 260 31.81 -7.31 -8.41
N GLU A 261 30.99 -6.37 -7.96
CA GLU A 261 31.42 -5.03 -7.56
C GLU A 261 31.90 -4.95 -6.10
N TYR A 262 31.16 -5.55 -5.17
CA TYR A 262 31.39 -5.33 -3.74
C TYR A 262 31.97 -6.52 -2.98
N LEU A 263 31.89 -7.74 -3.57
CA LEU A 263 32.29 -8.97 -2.88
C LEU A 263 32.78 -10.05 -3.88
N PRO A 264 33.77 -9.72 -4.74
CA PRO A 264 34.17 -10.56 -5.89
C PRO A 264 34.71 -11.93 -5.55
N GLU A 265 35.02 -12.23 -4.28
CA GLU A 265 35.42 -13.55 -3.82
C GLU A 265 34.29 -14.57 -3.71
N TYR A 266 33.00 -14.16 -3.95
CA TYR A 266 31.84 -15.04 -4.00
C TYR A 266 31.12 -14.87 -5.32
N ALA A 267 30.71 -15.96 -5.94
CA ALA A 267 29.98 -15.92 -7.20
C ALA A 267 28.50 -15.52 -7.01
N ASN A 268 27.92 -15.79 -5.85
CA ASN A 268 26.51 -15.54 -5.56
C ASN A 268 26.20 -15.62 -4.06
N LEU A 269 24.93 -15.30 -3.72
CA LEU A 269 24.47 -15.30 -2.33
C LEU A 269 24.51 -16.68 -1.67
N GLN A 270 24.30 -17.77 -2.42
CA GLN A 270 24.35 -19.11 -1.86
C GLN A 270 25.76 -19.46 -1.38
N GLU A 271 26.79 -19.13 -2.15
CA GLU A 271 28.19 -19.35 -1.75
C GLU A 271 28.55 -18.54 -0.50
N LEU A 272 28.04 -17.30 -0.39
CA LEU A 272 28.21 -16.49 0.81
C LEU A 272 27.53 -17.12 2.04
N LYS A 273 26.30 -17.64 1.88
CA LYS A 273 25.56 -18.36 2.92
C LYS A 273 26.29 -19.65 3.36
N ASP A 274 26.79 -20.41 2.40
CA ASP A 274 27.53 -21.65 2.68
C ASP A 274 28.83 -21.37 3.45
N HIS A 275 29.52 -20.27 3.13
CA HIS A 275 30.71 -19.88 3.88
C HIS A 275 30.35 -19.44 5.30
N TYR A 276 29.31 -18.65 5.49
CA TYR A 276 28.85 -18.23 6.82
C TYR A 276 28.47 -19.43 7.69
N THR A 277 27.81 -20.43 7.11
CA THR A 277 27.40 -21.67 7.80
C THR A 277 28.57 -22.55 8.19
N ARG A 278 29.66 -22.56 7.38
CA ARG A 278 30.89 -23.31 7.73
C ARG A 278 31.70 -22.66 8.83
N GLY A 279 31.50 -21.37 9.08
CA GLY A 279 32.44 -20.55 9.87
C GLY A 279 33.58 -19.97 9.04
N GLY A 280 34.20 -18.92 9.54
CA GLY A 280 35.28 -18.20 8.88
C GLY A 280 34.82 -16.85 8.24
N LEU A 281 33.54 -16.51 8.32
CA LEU A 281 32.98 -15.28 7.77
C LEU A 281 32.32 -14.47 8.88
N GLY A 282 32.85 -13.30 9.23
CA GLY A 282 32.32 -12.46 10.30
C GLY A 282 31.14 -11.58 9.86
N ASP A 283 30.23 -11.30 10.79
CA ASP A 283 29.02 -10.47 10.61
C ASP A 283 29.28 -9.09 10.03
N VAL A 284 30.38 -8.46 10.42
CA VAL A 284 30.76 -7.12 9.93
C VAL A 284 30.92 -7.11 8.42
N LYS A 285 31.43 -8.20 7.82
CA LYS A 285 31.66 -8.28 6.37
C LYS A 285 30.32 -8.35 5.62
N ILE A 286 29.41 -9.23 6.06
CA ILE A 286 28.08 -9.35 5.45
C ILE A 286 27.26 -8.08 5.63
N LYS A 287 27.35 -7.40 6.79
CA LYS A 287 26.70 -6.10 7.03
C LYS A 287 27.24 -4.99 6.14
N LYS A 288 28.56 -4.95 5.90
CA LYS A 288 29.16 -3.99 4.95
C LYS A 288 28.68 -4.25 3.52
N PHE A 289 28.59 -5.50 3.12
CA PHE A 289 28.07 -5.89 1.81
C PHE A 289 26.61 -5.43 1.65
N LEU A 290 25.74 -5.76 2.62
CA LEU A 290 24.37 -5.28 2.63
C LEU A 290 24.29 -3.76 2.60
N ASN A 291 25.14 -3.05 3.37
CA ASN A 291 25.16 -1.60 3.36
C ASN A 291 25.45 -1.03 1.96
N ASN A 292 26.41 -1.57 1.23
CA ASN A 292 26.71 -1.10 -0.12
C ASN A 292 25.51 -1.27 -1.04
N ILE A 293 24.86 -2.43 -1.04
CA ILE A 293 23.63 -2.70 -1.79
C ILE A 293 22.53 -1.71 -1.42
N MET A 294 22.31 -1.48 -0.14
CA MET A 294 21.26 -0.57 0.33
C MET A 294 21.55 0.89 0.00
N GLN A 295 22.82 1.31 -0.01
CA GLN A 295 23.19 2.66 -0.45
C GLN A 295 22.96 2.84 -1.95
N GLU A 296 23.28 1.86 -2.77
CA GLU A 296 22.99 1.87 -4.20
C GLU A 296 21.49 1.96 -4.47
N GLU A 297 20.68 1.14 -3.82
CA GLU A 297 19.21 1.12 -3.99
C GLU A 297 18.55 2.43 -3.52
N LEU A 298 18.99 2.99 -2.40
CA LEU A 298 18.36 4.18 -1.80
C LEU A 298 18.92 5.51 -2.31
N SER A 299 20.13 5.54 -2.87
CA SER A 299 20.75 6.79 -3.37
C SER A 299 19.91 7.54 -4.39
N PRO A 300 19.38 6.89 -5.46
CA PRO A 300 18.54 7.57 -6.43
C PRO A 300 17.20 8.04 -5.83
N ILE A 301 16.66 7.32 -4.84
CA ILE A 301 15.44 7.72 -4.12
C ILE A 301 15.71 9.00 -3.32
N ARG A 302 16.81 9.03 -2.55
CA ARG A 302 17.22 10.22 -1.79
C ARG A 302 17.46 11.42 -2.69
N ALA A 303 18.13 11.24 -3.82
CA ALA A 303 18.40 12.31 -4.76
C ALA A 303 17.10 12.92 -5.31
N ARG A 304 16.15 12.10 -5.75
CA ARG A 304 14.84 12.60 -6.21
C ARG A 304 14.06 13.27 -5.08
N ARG A 305 14.10 12.72 -3.87
CA ARG A 305 13.43 13.32 -2.72
C ARG A 305 13.96 14.71 -2.44
N ALA A 306 15.28 14.89 -2.43
CA ALA A 306 15.91 16.18 -2.22
C ALA A 306 15.50 17.24 -3.25
N GLU A 307 15.18 16.84 -4.50
CA GLU A 307 14.66 17.76 -5.50
C GLU A 307 13.21 18.18 -5.20
N TYR A 308 12.33 17.22 -4.86
CA TYR A 308 10.94 17.53 -4.52
C TYR A 308 10.81 18.34 -3.23
N GLU A 309 11.68 18.15 -2.26
CA GLU A 309 11.70 18.91 -0.99
C GLU A 309 12.02 20.41 -1.19
N LYS A 310 12.61 20.80 -2.33
CA LYS A 310 12.87 22.21 -2.65
C LYS A 310 11.60 22.99 -2.98
N ASP A 311 10.54 22.31 -3.42
CA ASP A 311 9.27 22.94 -3.83
C ASP A 311 8.05 22.15 -3.33
N ILE A 312 7.82 22.22 -2.04
CA ILE A 312 6.66 21.57 -1.40
C ILE A 312 5.32 22.07 -1.97
N PRO A 313 5.12 23.38 -2.28
CA PRO A 313 3.92 23.83 -2.98
C PRO A 313 3.65 23.09 -4.28
N ALA A 314 4.67 22.78 -5.10
CA ALA A 314 4.50 21.99 -6.32
C ALA A 314 4.04 20.56 -6.03
N VAL A 315 4.50 19.93 -4.95
CA VAL A 315 4.03 18.60 -4.53
C VAL A 315 2.55 18.64 -4.13
N TYR A 316 2.10 19.67 -3.41
CA TYR A 316 0.68 19.85 -3.11
C TYR A 316 -0.16 20.08 -4.37
N GLU A 317 0.38 20.78 -5.36
CA GLU A 317 -0.29 20.99 -6.64
C GLU A 317 -0.46 19.69 -7.44
N ILE A 318 0.53 18.78 -7.38
CA ILE A 318 0.41 17.43 -7.94
C ILE A 318 -0.76 16.69 -7.29
N LEU A 319 -0.83 16.68 -5.95
CA LEU A 319 -1.91 16.02 -5.21
C LEU A 319 -3.28 16.66 -5.50
N ARG A 320 -3.35 17.99 -5.61
CA ARG A 320 -4.58 18.71 -5.93
C ARG A 320 -5.12 18.31 -7.30
N LYS A 321 -4.28 18.39 -8.33
CA LYS A 321 -4.66 18.00 -9.70
C LYS A 321 -5.04 16.52 -9.79
N GLY A 322 -4.26 15.65 -9.15
CA GLY A 322 -4.58 14.23 -9.10
C GLY A 322 -5.91 13.95 -8.40
N SER A 323 -6.22 14.68 -7.32
CA SER A 323 -7.50 14.55 -6.63
C SER A 323 -8.68 15.05 -7.48
N GLU A 324 -8.50 16.12 -8.25
CA GLU A 324 -9.52 16.59 -9.21
C GLU A 324 -9.80 15.53 -10.28
N THR A 325 -8.76 14.98 -10.92
CA THR A 325 -8.89 13.91 -11.93
C THR A 325 -9.52 12.64 -11.34
N ALA A 326 -9.11 12.24 -10.14
CA ALA A 326 -9.69 11.10 -9.44
C ALA A 326 -11.17 11.32 -9.13
N ARG A 327 -11.54 12.52 -8.67
CA ARG A 327 -12.92 12.89 -8.38
C ARG A 327 -13.81 12.86 -9.61
N GLU A 328 -13.33 13.36 -10.75
CA GLU A 328 -14.07 13.29 -12.02
C GLU A 328 -14.43 11.84 -12.37
N THR A 329 -13.47 10.92 -12.23
CA THR A 329 -13.69 9.48 -12.48
C THR A 329 -14.69 8.88 -11.49
N ALA A 330 -14.53 9.15 -10.19
CA ALA A 330 -15.43 8.67 -9.16
C ALA A 330 -16.87 9.22 -9.33
N ALA A 331 -17.01 10.50 -9.70
CA ALA A 331 -18.29 11.13 -9.96
C ALA A 331 -19.04 10.49 -11.15
N GLN A 332 -18.34 10.10 -12.21
CA GLN A 332 -18.92 9.37 -13.33
C GLN A 332 -19.49 8.02 -12.88
N THR A 333 -18.71 7.23 -12.13
CA THR A 333 -19.17 5.96 -11.56
C THR A 333 -20.34 6.17 -10.61
N MET A 334 -20.30 7.20 -9.78
CA MET A 334 -21.39 7.54 -8.86
C MET A 334 -22.68 7.89 -9.59
N ALA A 335 -22.60 8.60 -10.70
CA ALA A 335 -23.79 8.91 -11.53
C ALA A 335 -24.41 7.63 -12.10
N GLU A 336 -23.61 6.67 -12.54
CA GLU A 336 -24.09 5.35 -13.00
C GLU A 336 -24.74 4.56 -11.84
N VAL A 337 -24.08 4.54 -10.67
CA VAL A 337 -24.60 3.90 -9.45
C VAL A 337 -25.97 4.47 -9.06
N LYS A 338 -26.09 5.81 -9.00
CA LYS A 338 -27.36 6.47 -8.66
C LYS A 338 -28.47 6.17 -9.66
N ARG A 339 -28.13 6.09 -10.94
CA ARG A 339 -29.08 5.72 -11.98
C ARG A 339 -29.55 4.27 -11.82
N ALA A 340 -28.62 3.33 -11.61
CA ALA A 340 -28.94 1.93 -11.36
C ALA A 340 -29.81 1.74 -10.12
N MET A 341 -29.53 2.48 -9.05
CA MET A 341 -30.33 2.50 -7.81
C MET A 341 -31.66 3.28 -7.94
N ARG A 342 -31.90 3.93 -9.06
CA ARG A 342 -33.08 4.78 -9.34
C ARG A 342 -33.28 5.92 -8.32
N ILE A 343 -32.18 6.53 -7.89
CA ILE A 343 -32.15 7.68 -6.97
C ILE A 343 -31.71 8.99 -7.66
N ASN A 344 -31.70 8.99 -8.98
CA ASN A 344 -31.39 10.12 -9.86
C ASN A 344 -32.67 10.93 -10.21
N TYR A 345 -33.52 11.24 -9.22
CA TYR A 345 -34.88 11.77 -9.36
C TYR A 345 -35.00 12.98 -10.29
N PHE A 346 -34.06 13.91 -10.21
CA PHE A 346 -34.11 15.17 -10.98
C PHE A 346 -33.63 15.01 -12.43
N GLU A 347 -32.96 13.93 -12.74
CA GLU A 347 -32.44 13.60 -14.07
C GLU A 347 -33.35 12.61 -14.82
N ASP A 348 -34.35 12.04 -14.14
CA ASP A 348 -35.32 11.08 -14.70
C ASP A 348 -36.54 11.79 -15.24
N ALA A 349 -36.46 12.24 -16.49
CA ALA A 349 -37.56 12.95 -17.16
C ALA A 349 -38.82 12.07 -17.32
N GLU A 350 -38.66 10.74 -17.45
CA GLU A 350 -39.80 9.82 -17.58
C GLU A 350 -40.54 9.68 -16.24
N LEU A 351 -39.83 9.59 -15.13
CA LEU A 351 -40.40 9.60 -13.79
C LEU A 351 -41.20 10.89 -13.55
N ILE A 352 -40.59 12.03 -13.84
CA ILE A 352 -41.24 13.34 -13.64
C ILE A 352 -42.50 13.44 -14.48
N LYS A 353 -42.44 13.04 -15.76
CA LYS A 353 -43.59 13.04 -16.68
C LYS A 353 -44.72 12.12 -16.19
N SER A 354 -44.37 10.88 -15.85
CA SER A 354 -45.40 9.91 -15.39
C SER A 354 -46.08 10.33 -14.11
N GLN A 355 -45.31 10.89 -13.15
CA GLN A 355 -45.87 11.42 -11.91
C GLN A 355 -46.71 12.65 -12.17
N SER A 356 -46.32 13.57 -13.06
CA SER A 356 -47.13 14.74 -13.43
C SER A 356 -48.47 14.34 -14.02
N GLN A 357 -48.49 13.34 -14.91
CA GLN A 357 -49.75 12.81 -15.48
C GLN A 357 -50.65 12.21 -14.39
N LYS A 358 -50.07 11.34 -13.53
CA LYS A 358 -50.82 10.69 -12.41
C LYS A 358 -51.47 11.69 -11.48
N TYR A 359 -50.87 12.85 -11.21
CA TYR A 359 -51.42 13.86 -10.31
C TYR A 359 -52.29 14.88 -11.02
N ALA A 360 -52.21 15.02 -12.37
CA ALA A 360 -53.13 15.85 -13.15
C ALA A 360 -54.52 15.19 -13.36
N GLU A 361 -54.61 13.86 -13.25
CA GLU A 361 -55.86 13.08 -13.40
C GLU A 361 -56.62 12.93 -12.06
N LYS A 362 -56.13 13.49 -10.96
CA LYS A 362 -56.78 13.53 -9.64
C LYS A 362 -57.53 14.85 -9.45
#